data_ed9739c3a7e6f5ef78bfae1964c633ab
#
_entry.id   ed9739c3a7e6f5ef78bfae1964c633ab
#
_cell.length_a   1.000
_cell.length_b   1.000
_cell.length_c   1.000
_cell.angle_alpha   90.00
_cell.angle_beta   90.00
_cell.angle_gamma   90.00
#
_symmetry.space_group_name_H-M   'P 1'
#
loop_
_entity.id
_entity.type
_entity.pdbx_description
1 polymer ?
#
loop_
_entity_poly.entity_id
_entity_poly.type
_entity_poly.pdbx_seq_one_letter_code
_entity_poly.pdbx_strand_id
1 'polypeptide(L)'
;EEAFTPNITATSDNKQFMIGTAVGWAGMPAEHAVYTSRAGTGKTECANITFEAPSLRYDEGGYWSITAYSSQGWLMTDNNSADSTTSTPNKDGSYTIHFAPKGQTCDAANNVIEVNDDGWNFAVRAYRPSDEAVASGEMHNFPQVTAQ
;
A
#
# COMPACT_ATOMS: atom_id res chain seq x y z
N GLU A 1 -15.23 3.24 3.54
CA GLU A 1 -15.12 2.85 4.96
C GLU A 1 -16.41 2.21 5.48
N GLU A 2 -17.59 2.73 5.12
CA GLU A 2 -18.88 2.20 5.57
C GLU A 2 -19.24 0.81 5.03
N ALA A 3 -18.59 0.35 3.96
CA ALA A 3 -18.86 -0.94 3.33
C ALA A 3 -18.42 -2.15 4.19
N PHE A 4 -17.49 -1.96 5.13
CA PHE A 4 -16.88 -3.01 5.95
C PHE A 4 -17.04 -2.74 7.45
N THR A 5 -18.24 -2.41 7.87
CA THR A 5 -18.55 -2.23 9.30
C THR A 5 -18.67 -3.58 10.01
N PRO A 6 -18.35 -3.67 11.32
CA PRO A 6 -18.48 -4.90 12.10
C PRO A 6 -19.90 -5.47 12.15
N ASN A 7 -20.90 -4.65 11.82
CA ASN A 7 -22.32 -5.03 11.86
C ASN A 7 -22.96 -4.89 10.47
N ILE A 8 -22.61 -5.80 9.57
CA ILE A 8 -23.08 -5.85 8.17
C ILE A 8 -24.62 -5.80 8.08
N THR A 9 -25.34 -6.26 9.10
CA THR A 9 -26.81 -6.32 9.09
C THR A 9 -27.48 -4.98 9.39
N ALA A 10 -26.76 -4.01 9.93
CA ALA A 10 -27.37 -2.79 10.47
C ALA A 10 -27.25 -1.55 9.55
N THR A 11 -26.29 -1.49 8.63
CA THR A 11 -25.94 -0.22 7.98
C THR A 11 -25.50 -0.32 6.52
N SER A 12 -25.22 -1.49 5.98
CA SER A 12 -24.76 -1.55 4.59
C SER A 12 -25.94 -1.56 3.63
N ASP A 13 -26.09 -0.47 2.91
CA ASP A 13 -26.74 -0.51 1.61
C ASP A 13 -26.02 -1.60 0.79
N ASN A 14 -26.75 -2.57 0.26
CA ASN A 14 -26.24 -3.64 -0.59
C ASN A 14 -25.35 -3.11 -1.72
N LYS A 15 -25.61 -1.90 -2.19
CA LYS A 15 -24.81 -1.23 -3.21
C LYS A 15 -23.43 -0.82 -2.70
N GLN A 16 -23.33 -0.27 -1.49
CA GLN A 16 -22.04 0.10 -0.87
C GLN A 16 -21.21 -1.15 -0.58
N PHE A 17 -21.84 -2.21 -0.09
CA PHE A 17 -21.18 -3.50 0.12
C PHE A 17 -20.64 -4.10 -1.18
N MET A 18 -21.44 -4.09 -2.26
CA MET A 18 -21.03 -4.58 -3.57
C MET A 18 -19.86 -3.77 -4.13
N ILE A 19 -19.92 -2.44 -4.04
CA ILE A 19 -18.82 -1.56 -4.50
C ILE A 19 -17.55 -1.83 -3.67
N GLY A 20 -17.67 -1.87 -2.35
CA GLY A 20 -16.54 -2.15 -1.47
C GLY A 20 -15.89 -3.50 -1.76
N THR A 21 -16.68 -4.54 -1.98
CA THR A 21 -16.19 -5.89 -2.32
C THR A 21 -15.53 -5.93 -3.70
N ALA A 22 -16.05 -5.19 -4.67
CA ALA A 22 -15.48 -5.14 -6.01
C ALA A 22 -14.14 -4.39 -6.06
N VAL A 23 -13.98 -3.36 -5.22
CA VAL A 23 -12.75 -2.53 -5.16
C VAL A 23 -11.72 -3.10 -4.18
N GLY A 24 -12.16 -3.76 -3.12
CA GLY A 24 -11.28 -4.27 -2.07
C GLY A 24 -11.81 -5.56 -1.46
N TRP A 25 -11.68 -6.67 -2.19
CA TRP A 25 -12.12 -7.98 -1.71
C TRP A 25 -11.49 -8.31 -0.35
N ALA A 26 -12.31 -8.79 0.59
CA ALA A 26 -11.93 -9.05 1.98
C ALA A 26 -11.47 -7.79 2.75
N GLY A 27 -12.06 -6.63 2.45
CA GLY A 27 -11.83 -5.41 3.22
C GLY A 27 -12.20 -5.57 4.70
N MET A 28 -11.48 -4.86 5.56
CA MET A 28 -11.69 -4.84 7.01
C MET A 28 -12.20 -3.47 7.46
N PRO A 29 -12.85 -3.36 8.62
CA PRO A 29 -13.13 -2.08 9.25
C PRO A 29 -11.86 -1.22 9.41
N ALA A 30 -11.99 0.09 9.30
CA ALA A 30 -10.85 1.02 9.30
C ALA A 30 -9.98 0.93 10.56
N GLU A 31 -10.55 0.54 11.70
CA GLU A 31 -9.83 0.27 12.95
C GLU A 31 -8.87 -0.94 12.87
N HIS A 32 -9.07 -1.82 11.90
CA HIS A 32 -8.23 -3.00 11.68
C HIS A 32 -7.25 -2.82 10.53
N ALA A 33 -7.70 -2.19 9.44
CA ALA A 33 -6.84 -1.90 8.30
C ALA A 33 -7.35 -0.75 7.44
N VAL A 34 -6.42 0.04 6.92
CA VAL A 34 -6.68 1.08 5.92
C VAL A 34 -5.85 0.79 4.68
N TYR A 35 -6.48 1.00 3.52
CA TYR A 35 -5.89 0.73 2.22
C TYR A 35 -5.90 1.97 1.35
N THR A 36 -4.84 2.17 0.59
CA THR A 36 -4.81 3.16 -0.48
C THR A 36 -4.09 2.57 -1.69
N SER A 37 -4.44 3.03 -2.88
CA SER A 37 -3.78 2.62 -4.12
C SER A 37 -3.21 3.84 -4.82
N ARG A 38 -2.11 3.64 -5.52
CA ARG A 38 -1.43 4.65 -6.33
C ARG A 38 -1.05 4.07 -7.67
N ALA A 39 -1.15 4.88 -8.71
CA ALA A 39 -0.57 4.54 -10.00
C ALA A 39 0.96 4.57 -9.92
N GLY A 40 1.61 3.75 -10.70
CA GLY A 40 3.03 3.87 -11.00
C GLY A 40 3.31 5.06 -11.94
N THR A 41 4.49 5.08 -12.52
CA THR A 41 4.90 6.14 -13.47
C THR A 41 4.25 6.00 -14.86
N GLY A 42 3.53 4.91 -15.10
CA GLY A 42 2.97 4.56 -16.41
C GLY A 42 3.93 3.81 -17.32
N LYS A 43 5.17 3.59 -16.88
CA LYS A 43 6.21 2.84 -17.59
C LYS A 43 6.95 1.90 -16.67
N THR A 44 7.55 0.88 -17.25
CA THR A 44 8.48 -0.05 -16.56
C THR A 44 9.85 0.60 -16.53
N GLU A 45 10.06 1.45 -15.53
CA GLU A 45 11.30 2.23 -15.35
C GLU A 45 11.68 2.32 -13.86
N CYS A 46 12.86 2.80 -13.56
CA CYS A 46 13.28 3.07 -12.20
C CYS A 46 12.46 4.21 -11.59
N ALA A 47 11.89 3.96 -10.43
CA ALA A 47 11.08 4.93 -9.70
C ALA A 47 11.24 4.72 -8.20
N ASN A 48 10.83 5.69 -7.42
CA ASN A 48 10.81 5.54 -5.96
C ASN A 48 9.66 6.31 -5.32
N ILE A 49 9.41 5.97 -4.05
CA ILE A 49 8.52 6.68 -3.17
C ILE A 49 9.16 6.75 -1.79
N THR A 50 9.17 7.93 -1.19
CA THR A 50 9.65 8.15 0.18
C THR A 50 8.49 8.63 1.04
N PHE A 51 8.33 8.04 2.23
CA PHE A 51 7.24 8.33 3.14
C PHE A 51 7.67 8.13 4.60
N GLU A 52 7.01 8.87 5.50
CA GLU A 52 7.07 8.62 6.93
C GLU A 52 6.31 7.34 7.27
N ALA A 53 6.81 6.58 8.26
CA ALA A 53 6.10 5.38 8.72
C ALA A 53 4.67 5.76 9.17
N PRO A 54 3.63 5.07 8.66
CA PRO A 54 2.27 5.34 9.09
C PRO A 54 2.10 5.16 10.61
N SER A 55 1.19 5.95 11.20
CA SER A 55 0.88 5.88 12.63
C SER A 55 0.06 4.62 12.96
N LEU A 56 0.75 3.56 13.34
CA LEU A 56 0.17 2.24 13.63
C LEU A 56 0.41 1.83 15.07
N ARG A 57 -0.40 0.92 15.58
CA ARG A 57 -0.20 0.26 16.87
C ARG A 57 0.86 -0.84 16.74
N TYR A 58 2.13 -0.44 16.59
CA TYR A 58 3.25 -1.36 16.36
C TYR A 58 3.48 -2.34 17.52
N ASP A 59 3.24 -1.92 18.74
CA ASP A 59 3.29 -2.73 19.95
C ASP A 59 2.22 -3.85 20.00
N GLU A 60 1.15 -3.68 19.25
CA GLU A 60 0.10 -4.69 19.05
C GLU A 60 0.30 -5.51 17.78
N GLY A 61 1.44 -5.38 17.08
CA GLY A 61 1.73 -6.05 15.83
C GLY A 61 1.14 -5.35 14.61
N GLY A 62 0.94 -4.04 14.68
CA GLY A 62 0.63 -3.21 13.52
C GLY A 62 1.81 -3.19 12.54
N TYR A 63 1.53 -3.18 11.25
CA TYR A 63 2.55 -3.09 10.20
C TYR A 63 1.96 -2.47 8.93
N TRP A 64 2.81 -1.96 8.07
CA TRP A 64 2.43 -1.53 6.73
C TRP A 64 3.04 -2.46 5.68
N SER A 65 2.41 -2.53 4.51
CA SER A 65 2.96 -3.19 3.34
C SER A 65 2.64 -2.44 2.05
N ILE A 66 3.54 -2.55 1.08
CA ILE A 66 3.35 -2.07 -0.29
C ILE A 66 3.47 -3.27 -1.21
N THR A 67 2.50 -3.45 -2.11
CA THR A 67 2.52 -4.53 -3.09
C THR A 67 2.24 -3.94 -4.47
N ALA A 68 3.10 -4.23 -5.44
CA ALA A 68 2.94 -3.81 -6.83
C ALA A 68 2.14 -4.84 -7.64
N TYR A 69 1.32 -4.32 -8.55
CA TYR A 69 0.44 -5.08 -9.43
C TYR A 69 0.58 -4.58 -10.87
N SER A 70 0.36 -5.46 -11.82
CA SER A 70 0.23 -5.11 -13.22
C SER A 70 -0.98 -4.18 -13.46
N SER A 71 -1.08 -3.61 -14.66
CA SER A 71 -2.25 -2.84 -15.10
C SER A 71 -3.57 -3.62 -15.02
N GLN A 72 -3.52 -4.95 -14.99
CA GLN A 72 -4.66 -5.85 -14.85
C GLN A 72 -4.89 -6.35 -13.41
N GLY A 73 -4.06 -5.92 -12.44
CA GLY A 73 -4.19 -6.30 -11.04
C GLY A 73 -3.52 -7.63 -10.65
N TRP A 74 -2.65 -8.19 -11.50
CA TRP A 74 -1.92 -9.41 -11.18
C TRP A 74 -0.56 -9.12 -10.53
N LEU A 75 -0.08 -10.03 -9.67
CA LEU A 75 1.29 -10.02 -9.19
C LEU A 75 2.24 -10.26 -10.39
N MET A 76 3.28 -9.45 -10.49
CA MET A 76 4.15 -9.43 -11.66
C MET A 76 5.39 -10.32 -11.50
N THR A 77 5.92 -10.41 -10.29
CA THR A 77 7.18 -11.09 -9.98
C THR A 77 7.11 -11.70 -8.59
N ASP A 78 8.10 -12.49 -8.20
CA ASP A 78 8.20 -13.01 -6.82
C ASP A 78 8.64 -11.92 -5.84
N ASN A 79 9.36 -10.89 -6.31
CA ASN A 79 9.78 -9.71 -5.54
C ASN A 79 8.81 -8.54 -5.76
N ASN A 80 7.54 -8.73 -5.41
CA ASN A 80 6.45 -7.80 -5.70
C ASN A 80 6.01 -6.93 -4.51
N SER A 81 6.65 -7.07 -3.35
CA SER A 81 6.20 -6.38 -2.12
C SER A 81 7.35 -6.01 -1.19
N ALA A 82 7.10 -5.01 -0.36
CA ALA A 82 7.91 -4.60 0.77
C ALA A 82 7.00 -4.29 1.96
N ASP A 83 7.48 -4.46 3.17
CA ASP A 83 6.74 -4.20 4.40
C ASP A 83 7.65 -3.65 5.51
N SER A 84 7.03 -3.18 6.60
CA SER A 84 7.75 -2.58 7.73
C SER A 84 8.64 -3.55 8.51
N THR A 85 8.46 -4.86 8.34
CA THR A 85 9.25 -5.88 9.06
C THR A 85 10.53 -6.27 8.31
N THR A 86 10.54 -6.08 7.00
CA THR A 86 11.64 -6.46 6.10
C THR A 86 12.38 -5.25 5.51
N SER A 87 11.74 -4.08 5.49
CA SER A 87 12.33 -2.86 4.93
C SER A 87 13.31 -2.19 5.90
N THR A 88 14.34 -1.59 5.35
CA THR A 88 15.33 -0.79 6.08
C THR A 88 14.94 0.68 6.05
N PRO A 89 14.77 1.35 7.19
CA PRO A 89 14.49 2.78 7.23
C PRO A 89 15.70 3.63 6.83
N ASN A 90 15.45 4.84 6.37
CA ASN A 90 16.44 5.88 6.17
C ASN A 90 16.99 6.38 7.52
N LYS A 91 18.04 7.20 7.49
CA LYS A 91 18.67 7.76 8.71
C LYS A 91 17.73 8.66 9.53
N ASP A 92 16.75 9.27 8.89
CA ASP A 92 15.73 10.13 9.50
C ASP A 92 14.48 9.38 9.96
N GLY A 93 14.43 8.04 9.76
CA GLY A 93 13.31 7.19 10.13
C GLY A 93 12.24 7.03 9.04
N SER A 94 12.30 7.79 7.95
CA SER A 94 11.45 7.58 6.78
C SER A 94 11.80 6.29 6.04
N TYR A 95 10.96 5.86 5.11
CA TYR A 95 11.23 4.73 4.23
C TYR A 95 11.26 5.18 2.77
N THR A 96 12.24 4.68 2.03
CA THR A 96 12.26 4.77 0.57
C THR A 96 12.08 3.39 -0.03
N ILE A 97 11.05 3.21 -0.83
CA ILE A 97 10.80 1.99 -1.61
C ILE A 97 11.14 2.29 -3.06
N HIS A 98 11.96 1.44 -3.66
CA HIS A 98 12.40 1.53 -5.05
C HIS A 98 11.59 0.55 -5.89
N PHE A 99 11.04 1.03 -6.98
CA PHE A 99 10.43 0.19 -8.01
C PHE A 99 11.42 0.08 -9.16
N ALA A 100 11.77 -1.14 -9.53
CA ALA A 100 12.78 -1.40 -10.54
C ALA A 100 12.25 -2.37 -11.61
N PRO A 101 12.64 -2.21 -12.88
CA PRO A 101 12.37 -3.24 -13.87
C PRO A 101 12.91 -4.59 -13.42
N LYS A 102 12.20 -5.68 -13.74
CA LYS A 102 12.58 -7.04 -13.33
C LYS A 102 14.04 -7.33 -13.59
N GLY A 103 14.74 -7.82 -12.56
CA GLY A 103 16.17 -8.14 -12.60
C GLY A 103 17.10 -6.94 -12.47
N GLN A 104 16.58 -5.74 -12.16
CA GLN A 104 17.36 -4.54 -11.89
C GLN A 104 17.14 -4.08 -10.46
N THR A 105 18.04 -3.24 -9.95
CA THR A 105 17.95 -2.65 -8.61
C THR A 105 17.89 -1.12 -8.63
N CYS A 106 18.08 -0.49 -9.79
CA CYS A 106 18.10 0.97 -9.95
C CYS A 106 19.05 1.66 -8.94
N ASP A 107 20.24 1.08 -8.75
CA ASP A 107 21.27 1.51 -7.78
C ASP A 107 20.80 1.49 -6.30
N ALA A 108 19.66 0.90 -6.01
CA ALA A 108 19.17 0.73 -4.65
C ALA A 108 19.86 -0.47 -3.95
N ALA A 109 20.26 -0.26 -2.70
CA ALA A 109 20.87 -1.31 -1.89
C ALA A 109 19.82 -2.22 -1.19
N ASN A 110 18.59 -1.72 -1.01
CA ASN A 110 17.50 -2.41 -0.29
C ASN A 110 16.13 -1.88 -0.72
N ASN A 111 15.07 -2.43 -0.13
CA ASN A 111 13.67 -2.01 -0.32
C ASN A 111 13.26 -1.94 -1.81
N VAL A 112 13.66 -2.93 -2.61
CA VAL A 112 13.35 -2.98 -4.04
C VAL A 112 12.13 -3.85 -4.28
N ILE A 113 11.17 -3.33 -5.04
CA ILE A 113 10.03 -4.06 -5.60
C ILE A 113 10.22 -4.12 -7.11
N GLU A 114 10.11 -5.31 -7.70
CA GLU A 114 10.22 -5.47 -9.14
C GLU A 114 8.89 -5.21 -9.85
N VAL A 115 8.98 -4.48 -10.98
CA VAL A 115 7.87 -4.22 -11.90
C VAL A 115 8.23 -4.68 -13.32
N ASN A 116 7.26 -5.17 -14.10
CA ASN A 116 7.47 -5.68 -15.46
C ASN A 116 6.30 -5.40 -16.42
N ASP A 117 5.45 -4.46 -16.08
CA ASP A 117 4.28 -4.10 -16.88
C ASP A 117 4.12 -2.58 -16.90
N ASP A 118 3.92 -2.00 -18.09
CA ASP A 118 3.56 -0.59 -18.21
C ASP A 118 2.13 -0.38 -17.66
N GLY A 119 1.91 0.75 -17.00
CA GLY A 119 0.65 1.01 -16.32
C GLY A 119 0.49 0.27 -14.98
N TRP A 120 1.59 -0.27 -14.43
CA TRP A 120 1.59 -0.86 -13.09
C TRP A 120 1.05 0.11 -12.03
N ASN A 121 0.57 -0.45 -10.97
CA ASN A 121 0.06 0.27 -9.80
C ASN A 121 0.51 -0.44 -8.52
N PHE A 122 0.30 0.19 -7.38
CA PHE A 122 0.58 -0.45 -6.10
C PHE A 122 -0.49 -0.13 -5.07
N ALA A 123 -0.70 -1.08 -4.17
CA ALA A 123 -1.52 -0.92 -3.00
C ALA A 123 -0.64 -0.76 -1.76
N VAL A 124 -0.98 0.22 -0.93
CA VAL A 124 -0.41 0.40 0.39
C VAL A 124 -1.45 -0.04 1.41
N ARG A 125 -1.04 -0.85 2.35
CA ARG A 125 -1.88 -1.38 3.42
C ARG A 125 -1.27 -1.00 4.76
N ALA A 126 -2.10 -0.46 5.64
CA ALA A 126 -1.75 -0.16 7.02
C ALA A 126 -2.65 -1.00 7.93
N TYR A 127 -2.06 -1.92 8.65
CA TYR A 127 -2.77 -2.80 9.57
C TYR A 127 -2.65 -2.29 10.99
N ARG A 128 -3.76 -2.34 11.74
CA ARG A 128 -3.89 -1.78 13.10
C ARG A 128 -3.48 -0.29 13.15
N PRO A 129 -4.08 0.56 12.31
CA PRO A 129 -3.82 1.99 12.36
C PRO A 129 -4.19 2.54 13.74
N SER A 130 -3.52 3.61 14.17
CA SER A 130 -3.94 4.33 15.37
C SER A 130 -5.28 5.04 15.12
N ASP A 131 -6.01 5.36 16.18
CA ASP A 131 -7.28 6.08 16.08
C ASP A 131 -7.08 7.46 15.44
N GLU A 132 -5.93 8.09 15.70
CA GLU A 132 -5.55 9.37 15.08
C GLU A 132 -5.29 9.21 13.57
N ALA A 133 -4.60 8.17 13.14
CA ALA A 133 -4.37 7.89 11.72
C ALA A 133 -5.68 7.67 10.96
N VAL A 134 -6.63 6.98 11.57
CA VAL A 134 -7.97 6.77 11.00
C VAL A 134 -8.73 8.09 10.91
N ALA A 135 -8.76 8.87 11.99
CA ALA A 135 -9.50 10.13 12.07
C ALA A 135 -8.95 11.21 11.13
N SER A 136 -7.62 11.28 10.98
CA SER A 136 -6.95 12.23 10.08
C SER A 136 -7.01 11.84 8.60
N GLY A 137 -7.32 10.59 8.30
CA GLY A 137 -7.24 10.05 6.94
C GLY A 137 -5.80 10.02 6.40
N GLU A 138 -4.82 9.79 7.26
CA GLU A 138 -3.38 9.78 6.95
C GLU A 138 -3.05 9.03 5.66
N MET A 139 -3.61 7.83 5.48
CA MET A 139 -3.36 7.00 4.31
C MET A 139 -3.90 7.57 2.99
N HIS A 140 -4.87 8.48 3.02
CA HIS A 140 -5.36 9.16 1.82
C HIS A 140 -4.33 10.14 1.26
N ASN A 141 -3.43 10.63 2.10
CA ASN A 141 -2.35 11.56 1.75
C ASN A 141 -1.03 10.86 1.43
N PHE A 142 -1.04 9.52 1.29
CA PHE A 142 0.16 8.78 0.93
C PHE A 142 0.79 9.35 -0.36
N PRO A 143 2.11 9.56 -0.42
CA PRO A 143 2.74 10.26 -1.53
C PRO A 143 2.61 9.52 -2.87
N GLN A 144 2.89 10.23 -3.96
CA GLN A 144 2.95 9.69 -5.31
C GLN A 144 4.36 9.18 -5.59
N VAL A 145 4.46 8.20 -6.48
CA VAL A 145 5.74 7.70 -7.00
C VAL A 145 6.40 8.74 -7.91
N THR A 146 7.73 8.79 -7.89
CA THR A 146 8.54 9.66 -8.74
C THR A 146 9.48 8.81 -9.58
N ALA A 147 9.53 9.05 -10.89
CA ALA A 147 10.54 8.47 -11.79
C ALA A 147 11.95 8.95 -11.39
N GLN A 148 12.95 8.08 -11.56
CA GLN A 148 14.39 8.39 -11.33
C GLN A 148 15.09 8.76 -12.62
#